data_93127b990a6e160ea2d2423ef70f8413
#
_entry.id   93127b990a6e160ea2d2423ef70f8413
#
_cell.length_a   1.000
_cell.length_b   1.000
_cell.length_c   1.000
_cell.angle_alpha   90.00
_cell.angle_beta   90.00
_cell.angle_gamma   90.00
#
_symmetry.space_group_name_H-M   'P 1'
#
loop_
_entity.id
_entity.type
_entity.pdbx_description
1 polymer ?
#
loop_
_entity_poly.entity_id
_entity_poly.type
_entity_poly.pdbx_seq_one_letter_code
_entity_poly.pdbx_strand_id
1 'polypeptide(L)'
;YTTKKFYGIIPVEFSASMLFFHKEGIVQNLLHNLKYRKHQEIGTFLGNWYAEDLKEIAKKHDFSEIIPVPLHKKRLQERGYNQVTTFCEALSKNLHINYNDKLLFRNLYSKTQTKKNKEQRNEVTKSLFDVTFTEADYDKHFLLVDDVITSGATLEACAKALLKIPNAKISIVTIAYTDS
;
A
#
# COMPACT_ATOMS: atom_id res chain seq x y z
N TYR A 1 -0.20 11.75 12.56
CA TYR A 1 -1.41 12.25 11.85
C TYR A 1 -2.11 11.14 11.06
N THR A 2 -1.37 10.33 10.30
CA THR A 2 -1.94 9.27 9.45
C THR A 2 -2.59 8.13 10.24
N THR A 3 -2.07 7.77 11.41
CA THR A 3 -2.65 6.72 12.27
C THR A 3 -4.09 7.02 12.69
N LYS A 4 -4.43 8.30 12.87
CA LYS A 4 -5.80 8.73 13.24
C LYS A 4 -6.83 8.36 12.15
N LYS A 5 -6.44 8.30 10.87
CA LYS A 5 -7.35 7.91 9.77
C LYS A 5 -7.83 6.46 9.86
N PHE A 6 -7.08 5.60 10.54
CA PHE A 6 -7.41 4.17 10.70
C PHE A 6 -7.96 3.81 12.08
N TYR A 7 -7.97 4.79 13.01
CA TYR A 7 -8.39 4.55 14.39
C TYR A 7 -9.83 4.04 14.45
N GLY A 8 -10.01 2.90 15.12
CA GLY A 8 -11.34 2.26 15.25
C GLY A 8 -11.85 1.54 13.99
N ILE A 9 -11.10 1.56 12.87
CA ILE A 9 -11.48 0.93 11.60
C ILE A 9 -10.69 -0.36 11.38
N ILE A 10 -9.38 -0.28 11.51
CA ILE A 10 -8.44 -1.40 11.40
C ILE A 10 -7.33 -1.27 12.45
N PRO A 11 -6.81 -2.38 12.97
CA PRO A 11 -5.64 -2.36 13.85
C PRO A 11 -4.38 -2.04 13.02
N VAL A 12 -3.80 -0.86 13.21
CA VAL A 12 -2.55 -0.42 12.59
C VAL A 12 -1.55 -0.12 13.70
N GLU A 13 -0.41 -0.83 13.69
CA GLU A 13 0.64 -0.68 14.71
C GLU A 13 1.38 0.65 14.57
N PHE A 14 1.64 1.06 13.31
CA PHE A 14 2.33 2.30 12.98
C PHE A 14 1.84 2.83 11.63
N SER A 15 1.77 4.15 11.48
CA SER A 15 1.49 4.77 10.20
C SER A 15 2.20 6.11 10.07
N ALA A 16 2.86 6.32 8.92
CA ALA A 16 3.55 7.56 8.59
C ALA A 16 3.48 7.90 7.10
N SER A 17 3.65 9.16 6.81
CA SER A 17 3.82 9.67 5.44
C SER A 17 5.01 10.60 5.40
N MET A 18 5.81 10.50 4.34
CA MET A 18 7.03 11.28 4.17
C MET A 18 6.75 12.75 3.91
N LEU A 19 5.80 13.04 3.01
CA LEU A 19 5.54 14.38 2.50
C LEU A 19 4.09 14.79 2.73
N PHE A 20 3.86 16.10 2.81
CA PHE A 20 2.52 16.67 2.81
C PHE A 20 2.13 17.06 1.37
N PHE A 21 0.96 16.59 0.92
CA PHE A 21 0.46 16.87 -0.43
C PHE A 21 -0.41 18.14 -0.42
N HIS A 22 0.05 19.16 -1.13
CA HIS A 22 -0.75 20.32 -1.48
C HIS A 22 -1.10 20.30 -2.96
N LYS A 23 -2.32 20.68 -3.28
CA LYS A 23 -2.75 20.92 -4.66
C LYS A 23 -1.88 22.03 -5.24
N GLU A 24 -1.41 21.85 -6.50
CA GLU A 24 -0.50 22.75 -7.20
C GLU A 24 0.91 22.90 -6.59
N GLY A 25 1.24 22.05 -5.60
CA GLY A 25 2.55 22.03 -4.95
C GLY A 25 3.59 21.14 -5.65
N ILE A 26 4.83 21.22 -5.17
CA ILE A 26 5.97 20.43 -5.68
C ILE A 26 5.70 18.93 -5.54
N VAL A 27 5.09 18.49 -4.44
CA VAL A 27 4.77 17.07 -4.17
C VAL A 27 3.78 16.52 -5.20
N GLN A 28 2.80 17.32 -5.64
CA GLN A 28 1.90 16.93 -6.74
C GLN A 28 2.68 16.67 -8.03
N ASN A 29 3.62 17.52 -8.38
CA ASN A 29 4.45 17.38 -9.58
C ASN A 29 5.36 16.15 -9.48
N LEU A 30 5.96 15.88 -8.32
CA LEU A 30 6.76 14.68 -8.08
C LEU A 30 5.93 13.40 -8.29
N LEU A 31 4.75 13.31 -7.66
CA LEU A 31 3.87 12.16 -7.80
C LEU A 31 3.31 12.02 -9.22
N HIS A 32 3.04 13.13 -9.92
CA HIS A 32 2.61 13.12 -11.31
C HIS A 32 3.71 12.56 -12.23
N ASN A 33 4.96 13.00 -12.05
CA ASN A 33 6.11 12.50 -12.81
C ASN A 33 6.33 11.00 -12.54
N LEU A 34 6.26 10.57 -11.29
CA LEU A 34 6.36 9.16 -10.89
C LEU A 34 5.24 8.31 -11.52
N LYS A 35 4.01 8.84 -11.62
CA LYS A 35 2.84 8.11 -12.15
C LYS A 35 2.77 8.05 -13.68
N TYR A 36 3.17 9.12 -14.37
CA TYR A 36 2.81 9.30 -15.78
C TYR A 36 3.98 9.59 -16.72
N ARG A 37 5.15 9.99 -16.20
CA ARG A 37 6.32 10.34 -17.02
C ARG A 37 7.47 9.35 -16.94
N LYS A 38 7.23 8.17 -16.35
CA LYS A 38 8.22 7.09 -16.19
C LYS A 38 9.48 7.48 -15.39
N HIS A 39 9.43 8.56 -14.61
CA HIS A 39 10.52 8.99 -13.74
C HIS A 39 10.59 8.13 -12.47
N GLN A 40 10.90 6.84 -12.65
CA GLN A 40 10.97 5.87 -11.55
C GLN A 40 12.14 6.15 -10.59
N GLU A 41 13.17 6.86 -11.05
CA GLU A 41 14.28 7.36 -10.23
C GLU A 41 13.82 8.23 -9.06
N ILE A 42 12.69 8.92 -9.19
CA ILE A 42 12.07 9.68 -8.11
C ILE A 42 11.70 8.75 -6.95
N GLY A 43 11.11 7.58 -7.24
CA GLY A 43 10.79 6.57 -6.23
C GLY A 43 12.03 6.08 -5.51
N THR A 44 13.08 5.76 -6.25
CA THR A 44 14.38 5.35 -5.67
C THR A 44 14.98 6.44 -4.78
N PHE A 45 14.98 7.70 -5.24
CA PHE A 45 15.50 8.83 -4.46
C PHE A 45 14.73 9.02 -3.15
N LEU A 46 13.40 9.09 -3.24
CA LEU A 46 12.54 9.26 -2.06
C LEU A 46 12.65 8.07 -1.10
N GLY A 47 12.72 6.84 -1.61
CA GLY A 47 12.89 5.64 -0.80
C GLY A 47 14.22 5.60 -0.05
N ASN A 48 15.33 5.98 -0.72
CA ASN A 48 16.63 6.09 -0.08
C ASN A 48 16.62 7.14 1.03
N TRP A 49 16.02 8.30 0.77
CA TRP A 49 15.91 9.36 1.77
C TRP A 49 15.04 8.93 2.95
N TYR A 50 13.84 8.43 2.70
CA TYR A 50 12.89 8.08 3.76
C TYR A 50 13.32 6.85 4.59
N ALA A 51 14.13 5.96 4.01
CA ALA A 51 14.69 4.86 4.76
C ALA A 51 15.51 5.31 5.98
N GLU A 52 16.22 6.45 5.89
CA GLU A 52 16.97 6.99 7.01
C GLU A 52 16.07 7.33 8.20
N ASP A 53 14.92 7.97 7.93
CA ASP A 53 13.94 8.32 8.96
C ASP A 53 13.24 7.07 9.55
N LEU A 54 13.13 6.00 8.75
CA LEU A 54 12.44 4.78 9.15
C LEU A 54 13.33 3.76 9.87
N LYS A 55 14.66 3.92 9.91
CA LYS A 55 15.59 2.93 10.49
C LYS A 55 15.25 2.51 11.91
N GLU A 56 15.06 3.49 12.80
CA GLU A 56 14.76 3.19 14.22
C GLU A 56 13.35 2.61 14.38
N ILE A 57 12.41 3.04 13.54
CA ILE A 57 11.04 2.52 13.51
C ILE A 57 11.04 1.08 13.02
N ALA A 58 11.80 0.77 11.97
CA ALA A 58 11.93 -0.57 11.42
C ALA A 58 12.50 -1.56 12.44
N LYS A 59 13.55 -1.15 13.19
CA LYS A 59 14.10 -1.97 14.28
C LYS A 59 13.08 -2.21 15.40
N LYS A 60 12.33 -1.17 15.80
CA LYS A 60 11.34 -1.25 16.88
C LYS A 60 10.17 -2.17 16.53
N HIS A 61 9.70 -2.12 15.29
CA HIS A 61 8.50 -2.84 14.85
C HIS A 61 8.79 -4.19 14.21
N ASP A 62 10.04 -4.50 13.90
CA ASP A 62 10.49 -5.76 13.30
C ASP A 62 9.66 -6.15 12.07
N PHE A 63 9.66 -5.27 11.05
CA PHE A 63 8.90 -5.50 9.83
C PHE A 63 9.45 -6.72 9.06
N SER A 64 8.57 -7.66 8.77
CA SER A 64 8.94 -8.88 8.05
C SER A 64 9.00 -8.68 6.54
N GLU A 65 8.05 -7.95 5.97
CA GLU A 65 7.95 -7.73 4.52
C GLU A 65 7.38 -6.34 4.19
N ILE A 66 7.85 -5.77 3.08
CA ILE A 66 7.30 -4.57 2.46
C ILE A 66 6.34 -5.00 1.35
N ILE A 67 5.08 -4.57 1.46
CA ILE A 67 3.99 -4.94 0.56
C ILE A 67 3.49 -3.68 -0.17
N PRO A 68 3.66 -3.57 -1.49
CA PRO A 68 3.09 -2.45 -2.25
C PRO A 68 1.58 -2.61 -2.41
N VAL A 69 0.83 -1.52 -2.38
CA VAL A 69 -0.58 -1.52 -2.79
C VAL A 69 -0.67 -1.86 -4.28
N PRO A 70 -1.40 -2.94 -4.66
CA PRO A 70 -1.46 -3.38 -6.05
C PRO A 70 -2.34 -2.45 -6.89
N LEU A 71 -1.86 -2.12 -8.09
CA LEU A 71 -2.61 -1.33 -9.06
C LEU A 71 -3.74 -2.13 -9.70
N HIS A 72 -4.75 -1.40 -10.17
CA HIS A 72 -5.74 -1.97 -11.09
C HIS A 72 -5.05 -2.38 -12.41
N LYS A 73 -5.40 -3.57 -12.95
CA LYS A 73 -4.79 -4.14 -14.16
C LYS A 73 -4.72 -3.14 -15.32
N LYS A 74 -5.79 -2.38 -15.56
CA LYS A 74 -5.83 -1.35 -16.61
C LYS A 74 -4.75 -0.27 -16.38
N ARG A 75 -4.61 0.23 -15.15
CA ARG A 75 -3.57 1.23 -14.80
C ARG A 75 -2.16 0.67 -14.93
N LEU A 76 -1.97 -0.61 -14.56
CA LEU A 76 -0.70 -1.28 -14.73
C LEU A 76 -0.32 -1.43 -16.21
N GLN A 77 -1.29 -1.77 -17.07
CA GLN A 77 -1.09 -1.83 -18.53
C GLN A 77 -0.79 -0.45 -19.14
N GLU A 78 -1.51 0.60 -18.72
CA GLU A 78 -1.31 1.96 -19.20
C GLU A 78 0.05 2.54 -18.78
N ARG A 79 0.50 2.26 -17.55
CA ARG A 79 1.76 2.78 -16.98
C ARG A 79 2.97 1.90 -17.28
N GLY A 80 2.76 0.58 -17.40
CA GLY A 80 3.81 -0.42 -17.51
C GLY A 80 4.49 -0.80 -16.18
N TYR A 81 4.16 -0.11 -15.08
CA TYR A 81 4.75 -0.33 -13.74
C TYR A 81 3.81 0.12 -12.63
N ASN A 82 4.06 -0.37 -11.42
CA ASN A 82 3.46 0.18 -10.20
C ASN A 82 4.35 1.32 -9.69
N GLN A 83 3.78 2.53 -9.52
CA GLN A 83 4.51 3.74 -9.17
C GLN A 83 5.28 3.66 -7.85
N VAL A 84 4.89 2.78 -6.93
CA VAL A 84 5.58 2.62 -5.64
C VAL A 84 6.70 1.57 -5.66
N THR A 85 6.88 0.83 -6.78
CA THR A 85 7.86 -0.27 -6.87
C THR A 85 9.26 0.20 -6.48
N THR A 86 9.82 1.21 -7.17
CA THR A 86 11.18 1.66 -6.92
C THR A 86 11.38 2.30 -5.54
N PHE A 87 10.32 2.89 -4.99
CA PHE A 87 10.31 3.37 -3.61
C PHE A 87 10.39 2.19 -2.62
N CYS A 88 9.58 1.14 -2.81
CA CYS A 88 9.60 -0.08 -1.99
C CYS A 88 10.95 -0.81 -2.09
N GLU A 89 11.51 -0.93 -3.29
CA GLU A 89 12.82 -1.56 -3.50
C GLU A 89 13.94 -0.80 -2.79
N ALA A 90 13.91 0.54 -2.82
CA ALA A 90 14.87 1.37 -2.09
C ALA A 90 14.71 1.22 -0.57
N LEU A 91 13.49 1.20 -0.04
CA LEU A 91 13.23 0.90 1.36
C LEU A 91 13.72 -0.50 1.74
N SER A 92 13.41 -1.51 0.93
CA SER A 92 13.83 -2.90 1.13
C SER A 92 15.35 -3.02 1.26
N LYS A 93 16.08 -2.41 0.33
CA LYS A 93 17.54 -2.42 0.31
C LYS A 93 18.15 -1.74 1.55
N ASN A 94 17.65 -0.57 1.93
CA ASN A 94 18.24 0.23 3.01
C ASN A 94 17.84 -0.26 4.41
N LEU A 95 16.65 -0.83 4.55
CA LEU A 95 16.13 -1.35 5.83
C LEU A 95 16.39 -2.85 6.01
N HIS A 96 16.90 -3.54 4.98
CA HIS A 96 17.12 -5.00 4.96
C HIS A 96 15.83 -5.79 5.22
N ILE A 97 14.71 -5.32 4.65
CA ILE A 97 13.39 -5.95 4.77
C ILE A 97 13.00 -6.51 3.40
N ASN A 98 12.47 -7.72 3.35
CA ASN A 98 12.07 -8.37 2.10
C ASN A 98 10.96 -7.58 1.39
N TYR A 99 11.09 -7.37 0.06
CA TYR A 99 10.05 -6.80 -0.79
C TYR A 99 9.22 -7.92 -1.43
N ASN A 100 7.89 -7.87 -1.28
CA ASN A 100 6.99 -8.91 -1.80
C ASN A 100 5.77 -8.27 -2.47
N ASP A 101 5.74 -8.27 -3.79
CA ASP A 101 4.66 -7.74 -4.62
C ASP A 101 3.63 -8.79 -5.07
N LYS A 102 3.75 -10.03 -4.55
CA LYS A 102 2.91 -11.17 -4.95
C LYS A 102 1.90 -11.58 -3.90
N LEU A 103 2.16 -11.27 -2.62
CA LEU A 103 1.31 -11.67 -1.49
C LEU A 103 -0.08 -11.06 -1.58
N LEU A 104 -0.15 -9.74 -1.83
CA LEU A 104 -1.39 -8.97 -1.93
C LEU A 104 -1.72 -8.67 -3.38
N PHE A 105 -2.95 -8.95 -3.82
CA PHE A 105 -3.37 -8.68 -5.18
C PHE A 105 -4.76 -8.05 -5.24
N ARG A 106 -5.03 -7.38 -6.35
CA ARG A 106 -6.33 -6.77 -6.62
C ARG A 106 -7.19 -7.72 -7.45
N ASN A 107 -8.41 -7.99 -6.97
CA ASN A 107 -9.37 -8.81 -7.68
C ASN A 107 -9.85 -8.14 -8.98
N LEU A 108 -9.98 -8.93 -10.06
CA LEU A 108 -10.38 -8.45 -11.37
C LEU A 108 -11.89 -8.18 -11.50
N TYR A 109 -12.70 -8.52 -10.51
CA TYR A 109 -14.14 -8.36 -10.57
C TYR A 109 -14.52 -6.89 -10.48
N SER A 110 -14.86 -6.32 -11.66
CA SER A 110 -15.43 -4.97 -11.72
C SER A 110 -16.91 -5.01 -11.33
N LYS A 111 -17.42 -3.89 -10.83
CA LYS A 111 -18.83 -3.64 -10.44
C LYS A 111 -19.86 -3.86 -11.58
N THR A 112 -19.47 -4.34 -12.76
CA THR A 112 -20.31 -4.45 -13.95
C THR A 112 -21.22 -5.69 -13.99
N GLN A 113 -21.11 -6.62 -13.04
CA GLN A 113 -22.00 -7.81 -13.01
C GLN A 113 -23.16 -7.70 -12.00
N THR A 114 -23.34 -6.58 -11.32
CA THR A 114 -24.41 -6.38 -10.31
C THR A 114 -25.78 -6.07 -10.90
N LYS A 115 -26.00 -6.19 -12.23
CA LYS A 115 -27.32 -5.93 -12.84
C LYS A 115 -28.13 -7.18 -13.26
N LYS A 116 -27.64 -8.38 -12.97
CA LYS A 116 -28.43 -9.60 -13.22
C LYS A 116 -28.56 -10.43 -11.94
N ASN A 117 -29.82 -10.60 -11.52
CA ASN A 117 -30.37 -11.49 -10.50
C ASN A 117 -30.42 -10.97 -9.07
N LYS A 118 -31.64 -10.54 -8.71
CA LYS A 118 -32.11 -10.17 -7.37
C LYS A 118 -32.22 -11.37 -6.40
N GLU A 119 -31.91 -12.58 -6.80
CA GLU A 119 -32.20 -13.81 -6.04
C GLU A 119 -31.01 -14.50 -5.36
N GLN A 120 -29.78 -13.98 -5.53
CA GLN A 120 -28.59 -14.56 -4.83
C GLN A 120 -27.94 -13.53 -3.90
N ARG A 121 -28.70 -13.06 -2.89
CA ARG A 121 -28.22 -12.09 -1.88
C ARG A 121 -27.31 -12.70 -0.80
N ASN A 122 -26.84 -13.93 -0.93
CA ASN A 122 -25.93 -14.60 0.00
C ASN A 122 -24.51 -14.79 -0.56
N GLU A 123 -24.14 -14.13 -1.67
CA GLU A 123 -22.75 -14.15 -2.12
C GLU A 123 -21.95 -13.14 -1.31
N VAL A 124 -20.98 -13.66 -0.56
CA VAL A 124 -19.86 -12.98 0.04
C VAL A 124 -19.42 -11.84 -0.86
N THR A 125 -19.54 -10.61 -0.40
CA THR A 125 -19.08 -9.41 -1.11
C THR A 125 -17.59 -9.62 -1.38
N LYS A 126 -17.22 -10.04 -2.60
CA LYS A 126 -15.81 -10.29 -2.96
C LYS A 126 -15.04 -9.02 -2.71
N SER A 127 -14.11 -9.06 -1.76
CA SER A 127 -13.30 -7.91 -1.40
C SER A 127 -12.49 -7.44 -2.61
N LEU A 128 -12.27 -6.13 -2.72
CA LEU A 128 -11.50 -5.52 -3.81
C LEU A 128 -10.06 -6.04 -3.88
N PHE A 129 -9.50 -6.41 -2.73
CA PHE A 129 -8.16 -6.98 -2.57
C PHE A 129 -8.23 -8.32 -1.87
N ASP A 130 -7.26 -9.18 -2.17
CA ASP A 130 -7.11 -10.48 -1.53
C ASP A 130 -5.65 -10.87 -1.41
N VAL A 131 -5.34 -11.93 -0.67
CA VAL A 131 -4.00 -12.42 -0.40
C VAL A 131 -3.86 -13.90 -0.76
N THR A 132 -2.67 -14.29 -1.22
CA THR A 132 -2.26 -15.68 -1.34
C THR A 132 -1.14 -15.92 -0.36
N PHE A 133 -1.36 -16.73 0.67
CA PHE A 133 -0.42 -16.95 1.76
C PHE A 133 -0.30 -18.43 2.13
N THR A 134 0.75 -18.76 2.85
CA THR A 134 1.03 -20.07 3.45
C THR A 134 1.27 -19.92 4.95
N GLU A 135 1.51 -21.01 5.66
CA GLU A 135 1.87 -20.96 7.08
C GLU A 135 3.16 -20.16 7.35
N ALA A 136 4.07 -20.07 6.36
CA ALA A 136 5.28 -19.25 6.46
C ALA A 136 5.01 -17.74 6.56
N ASP A 137 3.77 -17.31 6.30
CA ASP A 137 3.34 -15.91 6.36
C ASP A 137 2.62 -15.56 7.68
N TYR A 138 2.37 -16.56 8.54
CA TYR A 138 1.77 -16.34 9.85
C TYR A 138 2.68 -15.50 10.74
N ASP A 139 2.10 -14.79 11.69
CA ASP A 139 2.78 -13.97 12.71
C ASP A 139 3.66 -12.85 12.14
N LYS A 140 3.63 -12.59 10.82
CA LYS A 140 4.42 -11.55 10.17
C LYS A 140 3.87 -10.15 10.43
N HIS A 141 4.80 -9.18 10.47
CA HIS A 141 4.48 -7.76 10.48
C HIS A 141 4.72 -7.16 9.09
N PHE A 142 3.66 -6.84 8.39
CA PHE A 142 3.69 -6.29 7.04
C PHE A 142 3.74 -4.76 7.05
N LEU A 143 4.69 -4.18 6.28
CA LEU A 143 4.73 -2.76 5.99
C LEU A 143 4.03 -2.50 4.65
N LEU A 144 2.78 -2.07 4.70
CA LEU A 144 1.96 -1.75 3.53
C LEU A 144 2.34 -0.35 3.01
N VAL A 145 2.64 -0.25 1.71
CA VAL A 145 3.16 0.98 1.08
C VAL A 145 2.28 1.43 -0.07
N ASP A 146 1.92 2.73 -0.07
CA ASP A 146 1.22 3.39 -1.18
C ASP A 146 1.88 4.76 -1.50
N ASP A 147 1.48 5.38 -2.61
CA ASP A 147 2.01 6.70 -3.00
C ASP A 147 1.37 7.85 -2.22
N VAL A 148 0.05 7.88 -2.09
CA VAL A 148 -0.64 8.96 -1.38
C VAL A 148 -1.85 8.47 -0.62
N ILE A 149 -1.94 8.86 0.65
CA ILE A 149 -3.16 8.66 1.45
C ILE A 149 -4.06 9.90 1.34
N THR A 150 -5.28 9.66 0.88
CA THR A 150 -6.39 10.63 0.87
C THR A 150 -7.42 10.25 1.93
N SER A 151 -8.50 9.58 1.58
CA SER A 151 -9.47 9.04 2.53
C SER A 151 -8.96 7.82 3.31
N GLY A 152 -7.93 7.13 2.82
CA GLY A 152 -7.42 5.88 3.39
C GLY A 152 -8.17 4.61 2.97
N ALA A 153 -9.27 4.72 2.22
CA ALA A 153 -10.13 3.58 1.87
C ALA A 153 -9.40 2.44 1.12
N THR A 154 -8.44 2.78 0.25
CA THR A 154 -7.62 1.78 -0.45
C THR A 154 -6.73 1.01 0.52
N LEU A 155 -6.03 1.74 1.39
CA LEU A 155 -5.14 1.16 2.41
C LEU A 155 -5.93 0.31 3.43
N GLU A 156 -7.12 0.78 3.83
CA GLU A 156 -8.04 0.02 4.68
C GLU A 156 -8.42 -1.31 4.04
N ALA A 157 -8.83 -1.31 2.76
CA ALA A 157 -9.20 -2.52 2.04
C ALA A 157 -8.03 -3.49 1.87
N CYS A 158 -6.81 -2.98 1.61
CA CYS A 158 -5.58 -3.77 1.55
C CYS A 158 -5.22 -4.37 2.92
N ALA A 159 -5.28 -3.57 3.98
CA ALA A 159 -4.99 -4.03 5.33
C ALA A 159 -5.99 -5.11 5.78
N LYS A 160 -7.28 -4.95 5.50
CA LYS A 160 -8.29 -5.99 5.77
C LYS A 160 -8.00 -7.30 5.04
N ALA A 161 -7.45 -7.25 3.83
CA ALA A 161 -7.04 -8.45 3.11
C ALA A 161 -5.82 -9.11 3.78
N LEU A 162 -4.80 -8.35 4.16
CA LEU A 162 -3.62 -8.85 4.87
C LEU A 162 -3.96 -9.44 6.26
N LEU A 163 -4.92 -8.85 6.97
CA LEU A 163 -5.38 -9.32 8.28
C LEU A 163 -6.15 -10.67 8.23
N LYS A 164 -6.39 -11.24 7.05
CA LYS A 164 -6.83 -12.64 6.91
C LYS A 164 -5.73 -13.64 7.24
N ILE A 165 -4.47 -13.21 7.17
CA ILE A 165 -3.31 -14.02 7.56
C ILE A 165 -3.29 -14.11 9.09
N PRO A 166 -3.22 -15.33 9.68
CA PRO A 166 -3.23 -15.49 11.12
C PRO A 166 -2.15 -14.69 11.84
N ASN A 167 -2.55 -13.94 12.88
CA ASN A 167 -1.71 -13.09 13.72
C ASN A 167 -0.90 -12.01 12.97
N ALA A 168 -1.28 -11.67 11.73
CA ALA A 168 -0.62 -10.63 10.97
C ALA A 168 -0.74 -9.27 11.67
N LYS A 169 0.35 -8.50 11.66
CA LYS A 169 0.39 -7.09 12.09
C LYS A 169 0.58 -6.22 10.87
N ILE A 170 -0.02 -5.03 10.90
CA ILE A 170 0.03 -4.10 9.78
C ILE A 170 0.57 -2.76 10.24
N SER A 171 1.56 -2.25 9.50
CA SER A 171 1.98 -0.86 9.53
C SER A 171 1.87 -0.26 8.13
N ILE A 172 1.71 1.06 8.05
CA ILE A 172 1.44 1.75 6.80
C ILE A 172 2.44 2.88 6.59
N VAL A 173 3.01 2.93 5.39
CA VAL A 173 3.87 4.04 4.95
C VAL A 173 3.40 4.53 3.59
N THR A 174 3.38 5.86 3.42
CA THR A 174 3.09 6.48 2.11
C THR A 174 4.11 7.56 1.77
N ILE A 175 4.30 7.80 0.47
CA ILE A 175 5.15 8.91 0.01
C ILE A 175 4.54 10.23 0.47
N ALA A 176 3.20 10.38 0.36
CA ALA A 176 2.55 11.62 0.78
C ALA A 176 1.19 11.37 1.45
N TYR A 177 0.71 12.38 2.17
CA TYR A 177 -0.67 12.45 2.64
C TYR A 177 -1.29 13.80 2.31
N THR A 178 -2.63 13.84 2.21
CA THR A 178 -3.40 15.07 2.08
C THR A 178 -4.45 15.16 3.17
N ASP A 179 -4.68 16.34 3.69
CA ASP A 179 -5.87 16.63 4.48
C ASP A 179 -7.06 16.72 3.52
N SER A 180 -8.03 15.85 3.72
CA SER A 180 -9.31 15.82 3.00
C SER A 180 -10.39 16.44 3.83
#